data_527c9a6029d965e95df0ac1d759e52e5
#
_entry.id   527c9a6029d965e95df0ac1d759e52e5
#
_cell.length_a   1.000
_cell.length_b   1.000
_cell.length_c   1.000
_cell.angle_alpha   90.00
_cell.angle_beta   90.00
_cell.angle_gamma   90.00
#
_symmetry.space_group_name_H-M   'P 1'
#
loop_
_entity.id
_entity.type
_entity.pdbx_description
1 polymer ?
#
loop_
_entity_poly.entity_id
_entity_poly.type
_entity_poly.pdbx_seq_one_letter_code
_entity_poly.pdbx_strand_id
1 'polypeptide(L)'
;TSLGNLQTSTQEDVSIIGQGRTLTVKEGSDMAKDITVHKSFSLIEKFSKNNSLTANEKMLLKYLPHKVQNIIWELHSSMMFPIPYCFSAIMTAVSGSIANSKALCTQNGYIVYPSIFMAIIGESGENKSQPIKWFMRPLWTRTAEMLKDYNGELDAYLKEVAKGNFEMDKPKKVQFIIQDATIEAIKEILYENPRGLLVIFDE
;
A
#
# COMPACT_ATOMS: atom_id res chain seq x y z
N THR A 1 33.29 -32.09 -36.45
CA THR A 1 32.13 -31.19 -36.67
C THR A 1 31.61 -30.72 -35.31
N SER A 2 32.10 -29.56 -34.89
CA SER A 2 31.77 -28.95 -33.60
C SER A 2 30.56 -28.02 -33.74
N LEU A 3 29.56 -28.23 -32.91
CA LEU A 3 28.44 -27.31 -32.69
C LEU A 3 28.85 -26.33 -31.60
N GLY A 4 28.95 -25.06 -31.96
CA GLY A 4 29.21 -23.98 -31.03
C GLY A 4 27.96 -23.62 -30.21
N ASN A 5 28.12 -23.60 -28.91
CA ASN A 5 27.12 -23.08 -27.96
C ASN A 5 27.13 -21.56 -28.00
N LEU A 6 26.04 -20.98 -28.45
CA LEU A 6 25.71 -19.57 -28.20
C LEU A 6 25.03 -19.47 -26.82
N GLN A 7 25.79 -19.06 -25.83
CA GLN A 7 25.24 -18.58 -24.57
C GLN A 7 24.91 -17.10 -24.72
N THR A 8 23.63 -16.78 -24.77
CA THR A 8 23.14 -15.42 -24.57
C THR A 8 23.04 -15.17 -23.07
N SER A 9 24.00 -14.44 -22.52
CA SER A 9 23.93 -13.92 -21.16
C SER A 9 23.13 -12.63 -21.17
N THR A 10 21.91 -12.67 -20.67
CA THR A 10 21.17 -11.46 -20.25
C THR A 10 21.71 -11.02 -18.89
N GLN A 11 22.48 -9.95 -18.88
CA GLN A 11 22.87 -9.25 -17.67
C GLN A 11 21.74 -8.31 -17.24
N GLU A 12 21.07 -8.58 -16.11
CA GLU A 12 20.23 -7.61 -15.43
C GLU A 12 21.06 -6.94 -14.33
N ASP A 13 21.33 -5.65 -14.50
CA ASP A 13 21.98 -4.82 -13.50
C ASP A 13 20.93 -4.33 -12.49
N VAL A 14 21.01 -4.80 -11.25
CA VAL A 14 20.18 -4.30 -10.13
C VAL A 14 20.97 -3.24 -9.38
N SER A 15 20.50 -1.99 -9.43
CA SER A 15 21.06 -0.89 -8.67
C SER A 15 20.30 -0.66 -7.36
N ILE A 16 21.01 -0.72 -6.23
CA ILE A 16 20.49 -0.37 -4.92
C ILE A 16 21.05 1.00 -4.53
N ILE A 17 20.17 1.98 -4.35
CA ILE A 17 20.54 3.33 -3.91
C ILE A 17 20.34 3.41 -2.40
N GLY A 18 21.44 3.49 -1.67
CA GLY A 18 21.46 3.75 -0.24
C GLY A 18 22.65 4.66 0.12
N GLN A 19 22.37 5.77 0.80
CA GLN A 19 23.35 6.72 1.37
C GLN A 19 24.51 7.11 0.42
N GLY A 20 24.20 7.60 -0.76
CA GLY A 20 25.19 8.27 -1.65
C GLY A 20 26.24 7.36 -2.28
N ARG A 21 26.09 6.05 -2.26
CA ARG A 21 26.94 5.10 -3.00
C ARG A 21 26.10 4.17 -3.84
N THR A 22 26.34 4.20 -5.14
CA THR A 22 25.78 3.22 -6.10
C THR A 22 26.63 1.97 -6.06
N LEU A 23 26.06 0.84 -5.66
CA LEU A 23 26.70 -0.47 -5.74
C LEU A 23 26.11 -1.20 -6.95
N THR A 24 26.93 -1.42 -7.97
CA THR A 24 26.55 -2.22 -9.12
C THR A 24 26.91 -3.69 -8.84
N VAL A 25 25.91 -4.56 -8.79
CA VAL A 25 26.12 -6.00 -8.62
C VAL A 25 26.04 -6.64 -10.01
N LYS A 26 27.16 -7.19 -10.50
CA LYS A 26 27.17 -8.01 -11.71
C LYS A 26 26.77 -9.44 -11.36
N GLU A 27 25.72 -9.95 -11.97
CA GLU A 27 25.39 -11.38 -11.88
C GLU A 27 26.45 -12.22 -12.57
N GLY A 28 27.12 -13.05 -11.82
CA GLY A 28 28.12 -13.94 -12.38
C GLY A 28 28.73 -14.92 -11.38
N SER A 29 27.94 -15.77 -10.84
CA SER A 29 28.17 -17.11 -10.27
C SER A 29 27.23 -17.38 -9.10
N ASP A 30 26.89 -18.64 -8.86
CA ASP A 30 26.04 -19.07 -7.74
C ASP A 30 26.59 -18.64 -6.37
N MET A 31 27.90 -18.46 -6.28
CA MET A 31 28.58 -17.92 -5.08
C MET A 31 28.23 -16.44 -4.79
N ALA A 32 27.93 -15.64 -5.81
CA ALA A 32 27.53 -14.24 -5.62
C ALA A 32 26.08 -14.14 -5.12
N LYS A 33 25.19 -15.05 -5.50
CA LYS A 33 23.80 -15.13 -5.00
C LYS A 33 23.78 -15.49 -3.51
N ASP A 34 24.58 -16.45 -3.07
CA ASP A 34 24.72 -16.84 -1.66
C ASP A 34 25.28 -15.70 -0.79
N ILE A 35 26.26 -14.95 -1.31
CA ILE A 35 26.85 -13.81 -0.60
C ILE A 35 25.82 -12.66 -0.49
N THR A 36 24.97 -12.44 -1.49
CA THR A 36 23.96 -11.37 -1.47
C THR A 36 22.82 -11.71 -0.51
N VAL A 37 22.34 -12.96 -0.51
CA VAL A 37 21.34 -13.44 0.44
C VAL A 37 21.91 -13.45 1.87
N HIS A 38 23.12 -13.93 2.07
CA HIS A 38 23.79 -13.92 3.38
C HIS A 38 24.06 -12.50 3.92
N LYS A 39 24.44 -11.54 3.05
CA LYS A 39 24.61 -10.14 3.46
C LYS A 39 23.27 -9.48 3.80
N SER A 40 22.21 -9.78 3.07
CA SER A 40 20.86 -9.28 3.41
C SER A 40 20.39 -9.86 4.75
N PHE A 41 20.58 -11.14 4.99
CA PHE A 41 20.32 -11.77 6.29
C PHE A 41 21.20 -11.21 7.42
N SER A 42 22.47 -10.98 7.18
CA SER A 42 23.39 -10.41 8.19
C SER A 42 23.11 -8.94 8.48
N LEU A 43 22.58 -8.19 7.53
CA LEU A 43 22.09 -6.83 7.76
C LEU A 43 20.81 -6.85 8.60
N ILE A 44 19.87 -7.74 8.29
CA ILE A 44 18.65 -7.94 9.10
C ILE A 44 19.03 -8.38 10.53
N GLU A 45 19.99 -9.30 10.71
CA GLU A 45 20.49 -9.70 12.03
C GLU A 45 21.23 -8.59 12.76
N LYS A 46 22.03 -7.77 12.08
CA LYS A 46 22.73 -6.61 12.69
C LYS A 46 21.76 -5.52 13.11
N PHE A 47 20.74 -5.24 12.30
CA PHE A 47 19.67 -4.31 12.66
C PHE A 47 18.79 -4.86 13.78
N SER A 48 18.51 -6.17 13.79
CA SER A 48 17.80 -6.87 14.87
C SER A 48 18.56 -6.86 16.20
N LYS A 49 19.88 -6.80 16.20
CA LYS A 49 20.70 -6.74 17.42
C LYS A 49 20.83 -5.34 18.01
N ASN A 50 20.73 -4.29 17.18
CA ASN A 50 20.85 -2.90 17.64
C ASN A 50 19.52 -2.23 18.02
N ASN A 51 18.38 -2.72 17.51
CA ASN A 51 17.05 -2.30 17.92
C ASN A 51 16.33 -3.54 18.47
N SER A 52 16.25 -3.63 19.79
CA SER A 52 15.53 -4.72 20.46
C SER A 52 14.04 -4.59 20.20
N LEU A 53 13.60 -5.15 19.04
CA LEU A 53 12.17 -5.31 18.78
C LEU A 53 11.54 -6.05 19.96
N THR A 54 10.45 -5.51 20.44
CA THR A 54 9.62 -6.18 21.45
C THR A 54 9.05 -7.50 20.88
N ALA A 55 8.68 -8.41 21.76
CA ALA A 55 8.03 -9.68 21.35
C ALA A 55 6.78 -9.42 20.51
N ASN A 56 6.02 -8.37 20.82
CA ASN A 56 4.82 -7.98 20.11
C ASN A 56 5.13 -7.50 18.68
N GLU A 57 6.15 -6.67 18.48
CA GLU A 57 6.55 -6.20 17.15
C GLU A 57 7.02 -7.35 16.26
N LYS A 58 7.79 -8.29 16.79
CA LYS A 58 8.18 -9.50 16.08
C LYS A 58 6.97 -10.34 15.68
N MET A 59 5.97 -10.44 16.55
CA MET A 59 4.73 -11.16 16.26
C MET A 59 3.93 -10.49 15.15
N LEU A 60 3.80 -9.16 15.16
CA LEU A 60 3.09 -8.41 14.11
C LEU A 60 3.73 -8.61 12.73
N LEU A 61 5.06 -8.59 12.66
CA LEU A 61 5.77 -8.73 11.38
C LEU A 61 5.75 -10.17 10.87
N LYS A 62 5.75 -11.18 11.74
CA LYS A 62 5.89 -12.61 11.39
C LYS A 62 4.90 -13.09 10.31
N TYR A 63 3.69 -12.59 10.32
CA TYR A 63 2.62 -13.03 9.41
C TYR A 63 2.50 -12.19 8.13
N LEU A 64 3.30 -11.15 7.98
CA LEU A 64 3.32 -10.34 6.78
C LEU A 64 4.23 -10.95 5.70
N PRO A 65 3.94 -10.74 4.42
CA PRO A 65 4.85 -11.10 3.34
C PRO A 65 6.21 -10.40 3.52
N HIS A 66 7.32 -11.08 3.15
CA HIS A 66 8.68 -10.54 3.33
C HIS A 66 8.89 -9.15 2.73
N LYS A 67 8.31 -8.88 1.57
CA LYS A 67 8.39 -7.54 0.94
C LYS A 67 7.78 -6.45 1.83
N VAL A 68 6.67 -6.76 2.50
CA VAL A 68 6.00 -5.84 3.41
C VAL A 68 6.80 -5.66 4.69
N GLN A 69 7.34 -6.75 5.24
CA GLN A 69 8.25 -6.67 6.38
C GLN A 69 9.44 -5.74 6.11
N ASN A 70 10.07 -5.88 4.93
CA ASN A 70 11.20 -5.05 4.53
C ASN A 70 10.82 -3.56 4.43
N ILE A 71 9.66 -3.24 3.85
CA ILE A 71 9.18 -1.86 3.76
C ILE A 71 8.96 -1.27 5.15
N ILE A 72 8.27 -1.99 6.03
CA ILE A 72 8.03 -1.51 7.41
C ILE A 72 9.37 -1.31 8.15
N TRP A 73 10.29 -2.23 7.96
CA TRP A 73 11.61 -2.16 8.56
C TRP A 73 12.43 -0.97 8.07
N GLU A 74 12.40 -0.70 6.78
CA GLU A 74 13.07 0.44 6.17
C GLU A 74 12.48 1.78 6.68
N LEU A 75 11.16 1.88 6.76
CA LEU A 75 10.48 3.06 7.31
C LEU A 75 10.78 3.26 8.80
N HIS A 76 10.81 2.17 9.57
CA HIS A 76 11.20 2.23 10.98
C HIS A 76 12.64 2.71 11.17
N SER A 77 13.57 2.17 10.40
CA SER A 77 15.00 2.49 10.54
C SER A 77 15.38 3.86 9.98
N SER A 78 14.75 4.30 8.90
CA SER A 78 15.09 5.56 8.21
C SER A 78 14.27 6.76 8.67
N MET A 79 12.99 6.55 8.99
CA MET A 79 12.04 7.60 9.35
C MET A 79 11.57 7.54 10.82
N MET A 80 12.07 6.58 11.59
CA MET A 80 11.68 6.35 12.99
C MET A 80 10.17 6.10 13.16
N PHE A 81 9.51 5.52 12.15
CA PHE A 81 8.10 5.19 12.27
C PHE A 81 7.92 4.00 13.22
N PRO A 82 7.04 4.09 14.21
CA PRO A 82 6.73 2.96 15.07
C PRO A 82 6.15 1.79 14.28
N ILE A 83 6.69 0.58 14.47
CA ILE A 83 6.27 -0.63 13.75
C ILE A 83 4.78 -0.91 13.90
N PRO A 84 4.16 -0.80 15.10
CA PRO A 84 2.72 -1.00 15.26
C PRO A 84 1.89 -0.03 14.41
N TYR A 85 2.33 1.22 14.26
CA TYR A 85 1.63 2.22 13.44
C TYR A 85 1.76 1.91 11.94
N CYS A 86 2.93 1.49 11.49
CA CYS A 86 3.12 1.01 10.12
C CYS A 86 2.25 -0.21 9.82
N PHE A 87 2.22 -1.18 10.75
CA PHE A 87 1.38 -2.37 10.62
C PHE A 87 -0.11 -2.00 10.51
N SER A 88 -0.60 -1.16 11.41
CA SER A 88 -1.99 -0.69 11.40
C SER A 88 -2.34 0.05 10.11
N ALA A 89 -1.47 0.94 9.66
CA ALA A 89 -1.67 1.72 8.45
C ALA A 89 -1.71 0.84 7.19
N ILE A 90 -0.78 -0.12 7.04
CA ILE A 90 -0.78 -1.00 5.88
C ILE A 90 -1.98 -1.95 5.87
N MET A 91 -2.37 -2.51 7.03
CA MET A 91 -3.55 -3.37 7.13
C MET A 91 -4.82 -2.62 6.72
N THR A 92 -4.95 -1.38 7.16
CA THR A 92 -6.07 -0.51 6.80
C THR A 92 -6.05 -0.16 5.30
N ALA A 93 -4.89 0.15 4.72
CA ALA A 93 -4.75 0.43 3.29
C ALA A 93 -5.13 -0.78 2.43
N VAL A 94 -4.70 -1.98 2.82
CA VAL A 94 -5.03 -3.23 2.12
C VAL A 94 -6.52 -3.54 2.25
N SER A 95 -7.10 -3.41 3.44
CA SER A 95 -8.54 -3.57 3.69
C SER A 95 -9.36 -2.64 2.79
N GLY A 96 -9.06 -1.34 2.78
CA GLY A 96 -9.72 -0.35 1.92
C GLY A 96 -9.53 -0.61 0.42
N SER A 97 -8.37 -1.14 0.01
CA SER A 97 -8.11 -1.51 -1.39
C SER A 97 -8.95 -2.71 -1.84
N ILE A 98 -9.11 -3.72 -0.99
CA ILE A 98 -9.92 -4.92 -1.28
C ILE A 98 -11.41 -4.56 -1.18
N ALA A 99 -11.79 -3.85 -0.11
CA ALA A 99 -13.16 -3.48 0.18
C ALA A 99 -14.13 -4.69 0.01
N ASN A 100 -15.27 -4.52 -0.69
CA ASN A 100 -16.23 -5.59 -0.93
C ASN A 100 -15.93 -6.42 -2.21
N SER A 101 -14.78 -6.20 -2.88
CA SER A 101 -14.45 -6.91 -4.12
C SER A 101 -14.06 -8.38 -3.89
N LYS A 102 -13.63 -8.73 -2.68
CA LYS A 102 -13.27 -10.09 -2.26
C LYS A 102 -13.79 -10.36 -0.87
N ALA A 103 -14.20 -11.59 -0.65
CA ALA A 103 -14.61 -12.10 0.65
C ALA A 103 -13.97 -13.46 0.89
N LEU A 104 -13.72 -13.80 2.13
CA LEU A 104 -13.31 -15.12 2.56
C LEU A 104 -14.57 -15.93 2.86
N CYS A 105 -14.71 -17.09 2.22
CA CYS A 105 -15.74 -18.05 2.56
C CYS A 105 -15.11 -19.18 3.38
N THR A 106 -15.62 -19.39 4.59
CA THR A 106 -15.18 -20.50 5.44
C THR A 106 -15.80 -21.82 4.99
N GLN A 107 -15.27 -22.97 5.45
CA GLN A 107 -15.81 -24.29 5.15
C GLN A 107 -17.28 -24.44 5.56
N ASN A 108 -17.73 -23.71 6.57
CA ASN A 108 -19.11 -23.71 7.05
C ASN A 108 -20.02 -22.71 6.29
N GLY A 109 -19.55 -22.12 5.19
CA GLY A 109 -20.34 -21.18 4.38
C GLY A 109 -20.41 -19.75 4.96
N TYR A 110 -19.68 -19.46 6.04
CA TYR A 110 -19.65 -18.11 6.59
C TYR A 110 -18.79 -17.19 5.71
N ILE A 111 -19.32 -16.02 5.34
CA ILE A 111 -18.64 -15.05 4.49
C ILE A 111 -18.10 -13.91 5.33
N VAL A 112 -16.81 -13.63 5.20
CA VAL A 112 -16.11 -12.55 5.91
C VAL A 112 -15.52 -11.58 4.89
N TYR A 113 -15.90 -10.33 4.99
CA TYR A 113 -15.27 -9.22 4.24
C TYR A 113 -14.08 -8.67 5.01
N PRO A 114 -13.07 -8.14 4.33
CA PRO A 114 -11.87 -7.58 4.97
C PRO A 114 -12.11 -6.18 5.57
N SER A 115 -13.29 -5.94 6.12
CA SER A 115 -13.63 -4.67 6.77
C SER A 115 -12.99 -4.62 8.15
N ILE A 116 -12.16 -3.62 8.40
CA ILE A 116 -11.50 -3.43 9.70
C ILE A 116 -11.76 -2.04 10.25
N PHE A 117 -11.84 -1.97 11.58
CA PHE A 117 -11.81 -0.72 12.33
C PHE A 117 -10.46 -0.66 13.06
N MET A 118 -9.70 0.40 12.84
CA MET A 118 -8.37 0.55 13.39
C MET A 118 -8.25 1.92 14.06
N ALA A 119 -7.76 1.94 15.29
CA ALA A 119 -7.41 3.15 16.02
C ALA A 119 -5.92 3.13 16.36
N ILE A 120 -5.22 4.21 16.08
CA ILE A 120 -3.84 4.43 16.48
C ILE A 120 -3.86 5.41 17.66
N ILE A 121 -3.48 4.93 18.83
CA ILE A 121 -3.44 5.69 20.06
C ILE A 121 -1.98 5.88 20.46
N GLY A 122 -1.59 7.10 20.80
CA GLY A 122 -0.25 7.44 21.26
C GLY A 122 -0.18 8.87 21.74
N GLU A 123 0.90 9.23 22.39
CA GLU A 123 1.13 10.60 22.90
C GLU A 123 1.32 11.61 21.76
N SER A 124 1.20 12.89 22.11
CA SER A 124 1.50 13.97 21.16
C SER A 124 2.97 13.91 20.76
N GLY A 125 3.25 13.99 19.43
CA GLY A 125 4.62 13.92 18.92
C GLY A 125 5.13 12.51 18.57
N GLU A 126 4.38 11.43 18.86
CA GLU A 126 4.77 10.05 18.54
C GLU A 126 4.68 9.67 17.06
N ASN A 127 4.60 10.63 16.17
CA ASN A 127 4.60 10.40 14.72
C ASN A 127 3.47 9.47 14.21
N LYS A 128 2.27 9.60 14.76
CA LYS A 128 1.10 8.76 14.44
C LYS A 128 0.62 8.92 12.99
N SER A 129 0.49 10.17 12.54
CA SER A 129 -0.12 10.50 11.24
C SER A 129 0.79 10.20 10.04
N GLN A 130 2.10 10.17 10.19
CA GLN A 130 3.03 9.99 9.07
C GLN A 130 2.96 8.57 8.45
N PRO A 131 2.96 7.48 9.23
CA PRO A 131 2.72 6.14 8.69
C PRO A 131 1.40 6.02 7.92
N ILE A 132 0.32 6.62 8.44
CA ILE A 132 -0.98 6.65 7.78
C ILE A 132 -0.85 7.35 6.42
N LYS A 133 -0.33 8.58 6.38
CA LYS A 133 -0.13 9.35 5.14
C LYS A 133 0.72 8.59 4.13
N TRP A 134 1.78 7.93 4.58
CA TRP A 134 2.68 7.18 3.71
C TRP A 134 1.99 5.98 3.04
N PHE A 135 1.31 5.12 3.82
CA PHE A 135 0.65 3.94 3.30
C PHE A 135 -0.65 4.24 2.53
N MET A 136 -1.32 5.35 2.84
CA MET A 136 -2.54 5.77 2.13
C MET A 136 -2.26 6.55 0.83
N ARG A 137 -1.03 7.00 0.60
CA ARG A 137 -0.65 7.78 -0.58
C ARG A 137 -1.11 7.17 -1.91
N PRO A 138 -0.93 5.87 -2.19
CA PRO A 138 -1.42 5.26 -3.44
C PRO A 138 -2.93 5.38 -3.62
N LEU A 139 -3.70 5.24 -2.53
CA LEU A 139 -5.17 5.37 -2.56
C LEU A 139 -5.60 6.82 -2.81
N TRP A 140 -4.92 7.78 -2.19
CA TRP A 140 -5.16 9.20 -2.45
C TRP A 140 -4.87 9.57 -3.91
N THR A 141 -3.74 9.11 -4.45
CA THR A 141 -3.38 9.35 -5.85
C THR A 141 -4.45 8.79 -6.78
N ARG A 142 -4.87 7.55 -6.55
CA ARG A 142 -5.91 6.93 -7.38
C ARG A 142 -7.26 7.64 -7.27
N THR A 143 -7.66 8.05 -6.07
CA THR A 143 -8.90 8.83 -5.85
C THR A 143 -8.84 10.17 -6.57
N ALA A 144 -7.69 10.86 -6.56
CA ALA A 144 -7.51 12.12 -7.28
C ALA A 144 -7.61 11.97 -8.80
N GLU A 145 -7.05 10.89 -9.37
CA GLU A 145 -7.20 10.56 -10.79
C GLU A 145 -8.68 10.36 -11.16
N MET A 146 -9.40 9.53 -10.39
CA MET A 146 -10.81 9.26 -10.63
C MET A 146 -11.69 10.50 -10.48
N LEU A 147 -11.36 11.39 -9.55
CA LEU A 147 -12.06 12.66 -9.40
C LEU A 147 -11.84 13.59 -10.60
N LYS A 148 -10.63 13.58 -11.16
CA LYS A 148 -10.33 14.34 -12.40
C LYS A 148 -11.13 13.83 -13.59
N ASP A 149 -11.22 12.49 -13.75
CA ASP A 149 -11.99 11.85 -14.80
C ASP A 149 -13.49 12.18 -14.66
N TYR A 150 -14.04 12.03 -13.44
CA TYR A 150 -15.41 12.40 -13.10
C TYR A 150 -15.73 13.87 -13.43
N ASN A 151 -14.86 14.81 -13.08
CA ASN A 151 -15.08 16.23 -13.38
C ASN A 151 -15.13 16.48 -14.90
N GLY A 152 -14.29 15.79 -15.67
CA GLY A 152 -14.34 15.86 -17.15
C GLY A 152 -15.66 15.32 -17.72
N GLU A 153 -16.12 14.18 -17.21
CA GLU A 153 -17.41 13.58 -17.61
C GLU A 153 -18.60 14.45 -17.18
N LEU A 154 -18.53 15.05 -15.99
CA LEU A 154 -19.57 15.95 -15.49
C LEU A 154 -19.68 17.21 -16.35
N ASP A 155 -18.55 17.81 -16.73
CA ASP A 155 -18.54 18.97 -17.61
C ASP A 155 -19.12 18.65 -19.00
N ALA A 156 -18.83 17.48 -19.54
CA ALA A 156 -19.42 17.00 -20.79
C ALA A 156 -20.94 16.81 -20.67
N TYR A 157 -21.39 16.15 -19.61
CA TYR A 157 -22.80 15.96 -19.28
C TYR A 157 -23.55 17.29 -19.16
N LEU A 158 -23.01 18.26 -18.43
CA LEU A 158 -23.64 19.57 -18.25
C LEU A 158 -23.76 20.35 -19.57
N LYS A 159 -22.79 20.22 -20.46
CA LYS A 159 -22.85 20.82 -21.80
C LYS A 159 -23.96 20.21 -22.67
N GLU A 160 -24.18 18.90 -22.60
CA GLU A 160 -25.24 18.24 -23.34
C GLU A 160 -26.63 18.58 -22.77
N VAL A 161 -26.77 18.60 -21.44
CA VAL A 161 -28.00 19.06 -20.79
C VAL A 161 -28.35 20.49 -21.18
N ALA A 162 -27.35 21.39 -21.25
CA ALA A 162 -27.55 22.78 -21.67
C ALA A 162 -28.03 22.92 -23.14
N LYS A 163 -27.73 21.92 -23.99
CA LYS A 163 -28.23 21.83 -25.37
C LYS A 163 -29.63 21.21 -25.48
N GLY A 164 -30.21 20.79 -24.35
CA GLY A 164 -31.52 20.10 -24.31
C GLY A 164 -31.44 18.59 -24.56
N ASN A 165 -30.26 18.00 -24.54
CA ASN A 165 -30.05 16.56 -24.65
C ASN A 165 -30.02 15.92 -23.25
N PHE A 166 -31.05 15.17 -22.89
CA PHE A 166 -31.21 14.50 -21.60
C PHE A 166 -31.04 12.97 -21.68
N GLU A 167 -30.57 12.44 -22.82
CA GLU A 167 -30.36 11.00 -22.99
C GLU A 167 -29.11 10.47 -22.26
N MET A 168 -28.22 11.37 -21.83
CA MET A 168 -26.98 11.03 -21.17
C MET A 168 -27.20 10.81 -19.66
N ASP A 169 -26.76 9.68 -19.14
CA ASP A 169 -26.78 9.45 -17.69
C ASP A 169 -25.80 10.35 -16.96
N LYS A 170 -26.20 10.87 -15.81
CA LYS A 170 -25.31 11.64 -14.94
C LYS A 170 -24.15 10.76 -14.46
N PRO A 171 -22.89 11.19 -14.62
CA PRO A 171 -21.75 10.41 -14.16
C PRO A 171 -21.77 10.24 -12.64
N LYS A 172 -21.30 9.06 -12.17
CA LYS A 172 -21.22 8.74 -10.75
C LYS A 172 -19.84 9.09 -10.19
N LYS A 173 -19.82 9.72 -9.04
CA LYS A 173 -18.57 10.06 -8.35
C LYS A 173 -18.01 8.84 -7.66
N VAL A 174 -16.96 8.22 -8.25
CA VAL A 174 -16.27 7.07 -7.66
C VAL A 174 -15.06 7.55 -6.86
N GLN A 175 -14.96 7.10 -5.60
CA GLN A 175 -13.83 7.40 -4.73
C GLN A 175 -13.58 6.25 -3.75
N PHE A 176 -12.32 6.04 -3.35
CA PHE A 176 -11.92 4.94 -2.48
C PHE A 176 -11.69 5.36 -1.04
N ILE A 177 -11.33 6.63 -0.84
CA ILE A 177 -10.91 7.14 0.45
C ILE A 177 -11.49 8.52 0.66
N ILE A 178 -11.95 8.78 1.86
CA ILE A 178 -12.40 10.09 2.32
C ILE A 178 -11.80 10.40 3.69
N GLN A 179 -11.72 11.67 4.00
CA GLN A 179 -11.23 12.17 5.27
C GLN A 179 -12.24 13.18 5.83
N ASP A 180 -12.42 13.16 7.15
CA ASP A 180 -13.19 14.15 7.91
C ASP A 180 -14.60 14.45 7.34
N ALA A 181 -15.33 13.41 6.98
CA ALA A 181 -16.68 13.53 6.43
C ALA A 181 -17.75 13.33 7.51
N THR A 182 -18.87 14.05 7.37
CA THR A 182 -20.05 13.82 8.20
C THR A 182 -20.72 12.48 7.88
N ILE A 183 -21.50 11.94 8.81
CA ILE A 183 -22.22 10.66 8.64
C ILE A 183 -23.15 10.72 7.42
N GLU A 184 -23.80 11.86 7.18
CA GLU A 184 -24.69 12.08 6.05
C GLU A 184 -23.93 12.02 4.72
N ALA A 185 -22.77 12.69 4.65
CA ALA A 185 -21.89 12.63 3.47
C ALA A 185 -21.36 11.21 3.21
N ILE A 186 -21.01 10.47 4.27
CA ILE A 186 -20.58 9.07 4.16
C ILE A 186 -21.69 8.20 3.55
N LYS A 187 -22.93 8.37 3.99
CA LYS A 187 -24.07 7.61 3.45
C LYS A 187 -24.29 7.88 1.97
N GLU A 188 -24.26 9.14 1.56
CA GLU A 188 -24.42 9.56 0.16
C GLU A 188 -23.33 8.96 -0.72
N ILE A 189 -22.07 9.05 -0.27
CA ILE A 189 -20.92 8.50 -0.99
C ILE A 189 -21.00 6.97 -1.07
N LEU A 190 -21.40 6.27 0.01
CA LEU A 190 -21.55 4.81 -0.01
C LEU A 190 -22.66 4.34 -0.97
N TYR A 191 -23.72 5.13 -1.14
CA TYR A 191 -24.77 4.82 -2.11
C TYR A 191 -24.24 4.83 -3.54
N GLU A 192 -23.36 5.76 -3.87
CA GLU A 192 -22.70 5.82 -5.18
C GLU A 192 -21.53 4.83 -5.31
N ASN A 193 -20.95 4.37 -4.19
CA ASN A 193 -19.78 3.50 -4.13
C ASN A 193 -20.06 2.16 -3.44
N PRO A 194 -20.82 1.24 -4.07
CA PRO A 194 -21.19 -0.03 -3.46
C PRO A 194 -20.00 -0.95 -3.18
N ARG A 195 -18.83 -0.68 -3.76
CA ARG A 195 -17.59 -1.39 -3.46
C ARG A 195 -17.14 -1.20 -2.02
N GLY A 196 -17.53 -0.10 -1.39
CA GLY A 196 -17.09 0.29 -0.06
C GLY A 196 -16.15 1.49 -0.07
N LEU A 197 -15.83 1.97 1.11
CA LEU A 197 -15.13 3.23 1.32
C LEU A 197 -14.18 3.11 2.51
N LEU A 198 -12.98 3.65 2.37
CA LEU A 198 -12.06 3.86 3.47
C LEU A 198 -12.28 5.26 4.05
N VAL A 199 -12.63 5.33 5.33
CA VAL A 199 -12.80 6.61 6.05
C VAL A 199 -11.63 6.79 7.00
N ILE A 200 -11.01 7.95 6.97
CA ILE A 200 -9.90 8.30 7.88
C ILE A 200 -10.32 9.53 8.68
N PHE A 201 -10.17 9.44 9.99
CA PHE A 201 -10.24 10.57 10.91
C PHE A 201 -8.85 10.79 11.49
N ASP A 202 -8.28 11.97 11.30
CA ASP A 202 -6.97 12.39 11.85
C ASP A 202 -7.23 13.62 12.72
N GLU A 203 -7.31 13.39 14.04
CA GLU A 203 -7.50 14.41 15.06
C GLU A 203 -6.16 14.99 15.53
#